data_b85f46a180b2b9ed6ad3c03b745651bb
#
_entry.id   b85f46a180b2b9ed6ad3c03b745651bb
#
_cell.length_a   1.000
_cell.length_b   1.000
_cell.length_c   1.000
_cell.angle_alpha   90.00
_cell.angle_beta   90.00
_cell.angle_gamma   90.00
#
_symmetry.space_group_name_H-M   'P 1'
#
loop_
_entity.id
_entity.type
_entity.pdbx_description
1 polymer ?
#
loop_
_entity_poly.entity_id
_entity_poly.type
_entity_poly.pdbx_seq_one_letter_code
_entity_poly.pdbx_strand_id
1 'polypeptide(L)'
;MQFIRSLLKGFQEDAPAGGCSLGDPAATWSRLLQGRCSIGTGTRIDAARLTVRNPHGCSLSIGADSNIEAAIVLEAQQAEVRIGSRCHLGGGTLVDAACKIEIGDDVLIAFEVLIMDHDSHALCFDRRRFDVRDWMKGTKDWTHVTRRPVRIGNKAWLGARAIVLKGVTIGEGSVIGAGSVVTCDVPAWTLVGGNPAKTIRPLTDEERESL
;
A
#
# COMPACT_ATOMS: atom_id res chain seq x y z
N MET A 1 17.82 4.54 10.92
CA MET A 1 16.92 3.70 11.72
C MET A 1 15.98 4.47 12.65
N GLN A 2 16.41 5.57 13.26
CA GLN A 2 15.55 6.39 14.13
C GLN A 2 14.44 7.17 13.38
N PHE A 3 14.67 7.57 12.15
CA PHE A 3 13.75 8.39 11.35
C PHE A 3 12.47 7.63 10.96
N ILE A 4 12.58 6.35 10.59
CA ILE A 4 11.44 5.49 10.25
C ILE A 4 10.63 5.13 11.50
N ARG A 5 11.29 4.93 12.65
CA ARG A 5 10.60 4.73 13.93
C ARG A 5 9.83 5.96 14.42
N SER A 6 10.29 7.16 14.08
CA SER A 6 9.60 8.41 14.38
C SER A 6 8.34 8.58 13.53
N LEU A 7 8.39 8.21 12.25
CA LEU A 7 7.21 8.18 11.37
C LEU A 7 6.15 7.20 11.87
N LEU A 8 6.57 6.01 12.32
CA LEU A 8 5.65 4.99 12.86
C LEU A 8 5.11 5.36 14.25
N LYS A 9 5.86 6.10 15.09
CA LYS A 9 5.38 6.56 16.40
C LYS A 9 4.29 7.63 16.31
N GLY A 10 4.35 8.52 15.33
CA GLY A 10 3.28 9.49 15.08
C GLY A 10 1.96 8.86 14.64
N PHE A 11 1.97 7.59 14.22
CA PHE A 11 0.78 6.83 13.86
C PHE A 11 0.14 6.07 15.03
N GLN A 12 0.83 5.97 16.19
CA GLN A 12 0.32 5.24 17.37
C GLN A 12 -0.35 6.13 18.42
N GLU A 13 -0.20 7.45 18.37
CA GLU A 13 -0.65 8.32 19.46
C GLU A 13 -2.08 8.86 19.34
N ASP A 14 -2.78 8.64 18.22
CA ASP A 14 -4.19 9.06 18.04
C ASP A 14 -5.22 7.92 18.17
N ALA A 15 -4.82 6.75 18.68
CA ALA A 15 -5.79 5.74 19.10
C ALA A 15 -6.29 6.08 20.51
N PRO A 16 -7.61 6.26 20.73
CA PRO A 16 -8.11 6.52 22.06
C PRO A 16 -7.78 5.35 22.98
N ALA A 17 -7.07 5.64 24.09
CA ALA A 17 -6.80 4.70 25.16
C ALA A 17 -8.11 4.31 25.86
N GLY A 18 -8.81 3.36 25.31
CA GLY A 18 -9.99 2.73 25.87
C GLY A 18 -9.94 1.26 25.51
N GLY A 19 -9.60 0.40 26.47
CA GLY A 19 -9.67 -1.05 26.34
C GLY A 19 -11.10 -1.48 26.02
N CYS A 20 -11.44 -1.48 24.74
CA CYS A 20 -12.65 -2.09 24.23
C CYS A 20 -12.25 -3.45 23.65
N SER A 21 -12.95 -4.52 23.98
CA SER A 21 -12.84 -5.83 23.32
C SER A 21 -12.77 -5.62 21.82
N LEU A 22 -11.71 -6.08 21.19
CA LEU A 22 -11.47 -5.99 19.76
C LEU A 22 -12.66 -6.64 19.02
N GLY A 23 -13.64 -5.81 18.65
CA GLY A 23 -14.71 -6.22 17.76
C GLY A 23 -14.11 -6.65 16.41
N ASP A 24 -14.87 -7.45 15.65
CA ASP A 24 -14.50 -7.89 14.32
C ASP A 24 -13.92 -6.72 13.49
N PRO A 25 -12.64 -6.80 13.04
CA PRO A 25 -12.01 -5.75 12.23
C PRO A 25 -12.84 -5.36 11.01
N ALA A 26 -13.44 -6.35 10.35
CA ALA A 26 -14.28 -6.13 9.18
C ALA A 26 -15.51 -5.29 9.51
N ALA A 27 -16.15 -5.51 10.65
CA ALA A 27 -17.30 -4.73 11.08
C ALA A 27 -16.93 -3.28 11.40
N THR A 28 -15.78 -3.05 12.05
CA THR A 28 -15.29 -1.71 12.39
C THR A 28 -14.96 -0.92 11.13
N TRP A 29 -14.25 -1.51 10.18
CA TRP A 29 -13.87 -0.87 8.92
C TRP A 29 -15.05 -0.68 7.98
N SER A 30 -15.99 -1.63 7.96
CA SER A 30 -17.22 -1.51 7.18
C SER A 30 -18.03 -0.29 7.62
N ARG A 31 -18.11 -0.04 8.93
CA ARG A 31 -18.79 1.17 9.46
C ARG A 31 -18.03 2.43 9.03
N LEU A 32 -16.69 2.47 9.18
CA LEU A 32 -15.87 3.61 8.82
C LEU A 32 -15.95 3.91 7.32
N LEU A 33 -15.95 2.89 6.48
CA LEU A 33 -16.01 3.00 5.02
C LEU A 33 -17.45 2.93 4.46
N GLN A 34 -18.47 3.05 5.32
CA GLN A 34 -19.87 3.09 4.93
C GLN A 34 -20.30 1.88 4.08
N GLY A 35 -19.91 0.68 4.48
CA GLY A 35 -20.20 -0.56 3.78
C GLY A 35 -19.29 -0.86 2.59
N ARG A 36 -18.30 -0.01 2.29
CA ARG A 36 -17.34 -0.22 1.19
C ARG A 36 -16.07 -0.94 1.65
N CYS A 37 -16.23 -1.88 2.56
CA CYS A 37 -15.14 -2.74 3.03
C CYS A 37 -15.56 -4.20 2.89
N SER A 38 -14.71 -5.03 2.30
CA SER A 38 -14.88 -6.48 2.23
C SER A 38 -13.57 -7.19 2.55
N ILE A 39 -13.66 -8.23 3.36
CA ILE A 39 -12.52 -9.10 3.70
C ILE A 39 -12.97 -10.53 3.47
N GLY A 40 -12.22 -11.25 2.63
CA GLY A 40 -12.49 -12.64 2.30
C GLY A 40 -12.25 -13.58 3.49
N THR A 41 -12.87 -14.76 3.41
CA THR A 41 -12.74 -15.82 4.43
C THR A 41 -11.28 -16.27 4.55
N GLY A 42 -10.85 -16.68 5.75
CA GLY A 42 -9.49 -17.15 5.99
C GLY A 42 -8.43 -16.04 6.07
N THR A 43 -8.74 -14.79 5.69
CA THR A 43 -7.80 -13.69 5.74
C THR A 43 -7.56 -13.20 7.17
N ARG A 44 -6.29 -12.99 7.49
CA ARG A 44 -5.82 -12.46 8.78
C ARG A 44 -5.34 -11.03 8.61
N ILE A 45 -5.89 -10.11 9.40
CA ILE A 45 -5.48 -8.72 9.44
C ILE A 45 -5.85 -8.11 10.81
N ASP A 46 -5.02 -7.23 11.33
CA ASP A 46 -5.29 -6.50 12.57
C ASP A 46 -6.05 -5.20 12.27
N ALA A 47 -7.11 -4.92 13.03
CA ALA A 47 -7.91 -3.71 12.91
C ALA A 47 -7.08 -2.42 13.02
N ALA A 48 -6.01 -2.43 13.81
CA ALA A 48 -5.12 -1.30 13.99
C ALA A 48 -4.27 -0.97 12.74
N ARG A 49 -4.32 -1.81 11.71
CA ARG A 49 -3.52 -1.64 10.48
C ARG A 49 -4.14 -0.71 9.45
N LEU A 50 -5.41 -0.33 9.60
CA LEU A 50 -6.08 0.60 8.70
C LEU A 50 -6.13 2.02 9.29
N THR A 51 -5.63 2.98 8.54
CA THR A 51 -5.82 4.42 8.78
C THR A 51 -6.62 5.03 7.64
N VAL A 52 -7.71 5.72 7.95
CA VAL A 52 -8.53 6.44 6.96
C VAL A 52 -8.56 7.91 7.35
N ARG A 53 -7.87 8.76 6.59
CA ARG A 53 -7.82 10.20 6.87
C ARG A 53 -9.06 10.93 6.38
N ASN A 54 -9.60 10.52 5.25
CA ASN A 54 -10.84 11.07 4.73
C ASN A 54 -11.72 9.94 4.17
N PRO A 55 -12.75 9.49 4.90
CA PRO A 55 -13.51 8.28 4.54
C PRO A 55 -14.44 8.46 3.35
N HIS A 56 -14.66 9.71 2.87
CA HIS A 56 -15.65 9.97 1.84
C HIS A 56 -15.31 9.26 0.51
N GLY A 57 -16.14 8.30 0.15
CA GLY A 57 -15.97 7.53 -1.09
C GLY A 57 -14.85 6.51 -1.09
N CYS A 58 -14.07 6.36 -0.01
CA CYS A 58 -13.00 5.37 0.07
C CYS A 58 -13.53 3.95 0.10
N SER A 59 -12.73 3.00 -0.41
CA SER A 59 -13.04 1.58 -0.38
C SER A 59 -11.81 0.71 -0.14
N LEU A 60 -12.03 -0.43 0.54
CA LEU A 60 -11.03 -1.46 0.78
C LEU A 60 -11.63 -2.83 0.48
N SER A 61 -10.97 -3.61 -0.36
CA SER A 61 -11.31 -5.02 -0.56
C SER A 61 -10.07 -5.90 -0.42
N ILE A 62 -10.19 -6.98 0.32
CA ILE A 62 -9.14 -7.98 0.50
C ILE A 62 -9.76 -9.33 0.22
N GLY A 63 -9.13 -10.11 -0.65
CA GLY A 63 -9.57 -11.47 -1.00
C GLY A 63 -9.39 -12.46 0.14
N ALA A 64 -9.64 -13.73 -0.14
CA ALA A 64 -9.58 -14.81 0.83
C ALA A 64 -8.14 -15.29 1.09
N ASP A 65 -7.95 -16.00 2.22
CA ASP A 65 -6.75 -16.74 2.58
C ASP A 65 -5.45 -15.92 2.55
N SER A 66 -5.53 -14.63 2.90
CA SER A 66 -4.40 -13.71 2.89
C SER A 66 -3.91 -13.41 4.30
N ASN A 67 -2.61 -13.10 4.44
CA ASN A 67 -1.99 -12.67 5.69
C ASN A 67 -1.47 -11.24 5.55
N ILE A 68 -2.16 -10.27 6.18
CA ILE A 68 -1.90 -8.85 6.02
C ILE A 68 -1.31 -8.26 7.31
N GLU A 69 0.00 -8.11 7.34
CA GLU A 69 0.73 -7.46 8.42
C GLU A 69 1.10 -6.00 8.07
N ALA A 70 0.81 -5.58 6.85
CA ALA A 70 1.03 -4.24 6.35
C ALA A 70 0.09 -3.22 7.00
N ALA A 71 0.54 -1.97 7.12
CA ALA A 71 -0.34 -0.84 7.34
C ALA A 71 -0.97 -0.41 6.01
N ILE A 72 -2.27 -0.08 6.04
CA ILE A 72 -3.01 0.44 4.89
C ILE A 72 -3.50 1.84 5.24
N VAL A 73 -3.17 2.82 4.42
CA VAL A 73 -3.60 4.21 4.60
C VAL A 73 -4.41 4.67 3.41
N LEU A 74 -5.61 5.20 3.69
CA LEU A 74 -6.45 5.87 2.70
C LEU A 74 -6.37 7.38 2.97
N GLU A 75 -5.53 8.07 2.19
CA GLU A 75 -5.11 9.46 2.43
C GLU A 75 -6.14 10.49 1.96
N ALA A 76 -6.78 10.24 0.83
CA ALA A 76 -7.67 11.19 0.18
C ALA A 76 -9.08 10.61 0.00
N GLN A 77 -10.03 11.49 -0.32
CA GLN A 77 -11.37 11.06 -0.74
C GLN A 77 -11.29 10.15 -1.96
N GLN A 78 -12.19 9.16 -2.01
CA GLN A 78 -12.30 8.20 -3.11
C GLN A 78 -11.05 7.32 -3.29
N ALA A 79 -10.13 7.28 -2.31
CA ALA A 79 -9.00 6.36 -2.34
C ALA A 79 -9.52 4.91 -2.30
N GLU A 80 -8.90 4.07 -3.10
CA GLU A 80 -9.27 2.67 -3.25
C GLU A 80 -8.05 1.77 -3.08
N VAL A 81 -8.19 0.74 -2.23
CA VAL A 81 -7.21 -0.35 -2.14
C VAL A 81 -7.91 -1.68 -2.40
N ARG A 82 -7.38 -2.44 -3.35
CA ARG A 82 -7.79 -3.82 -3.62
C ARG A 82 -6.60 -4.74 -3.46
N ILE A 83 -6.78 -5.80 -2.70
CA ILE A 83 -5.81 -6.87 -2.51
C ILE A 83 -6.52 -8.17 -2.85
N GLY A 84 -5.91 -8.97 -3.69
CA GLY A 84 -6.43 -10.28 -4.09
C GLY A 84 -6.39 -11.33 -2.98
N SER A 85 -6.55 -12.56 -3.37
CA SER A 85 -6.55 -13.73 -2.48
C SER A 85 -5.16 -14.36 -2.38
N ARG A 86 -4.89 -15.10 -1.29
CA ARG A 86 -3.64 -15.84 -1.05
C ARG A 86 -2.40 -14.95 -1.09
N CYS A 87 -2.56 -13.70 -0.61
CA CYS A 87 -1.48 -12.74 -0.54
C CYS A 87 -0.83 -12.72 0.84
N HIS A 88 0.46 -12.45 0.86
CA HIS A 88 1.19 -12.10 2.07
C HIS A 88 1.78 -10.70 1.95
N LEU A 89 1.43 -9.81 2.89
CA LEU A 89 2.02 -8.49 3.03
C LEU A 89 2.73 -8.41 4.38
N GLY A 90 4.06 -8.44 4.35
CA GLY A 90 4.90 -8.53 5.54
C GLY A 90 4.90 -7.29 6.42
N GLY A 91 5.31 -7.48 7.67
CA GLY A 91 5.31 -6.43 8.68
C GLY A 91 6.18 -5.22 8.31
N GLY A 92 5.77 -4.03 8.75
CA GLY A 92 6.42 -2.76 8.42
C GLY A 92 6.16 -2.27 6.99
N THR A 93 5.46 -3.04 6.17
CA THR A 93 5.01 -2.61 4.84
C THR A 93 3.92 -1.55 4.98
N LEU A 94 3.97 -0.56 4.09
CA LEU A 94 2.98 0.52 4.00
C LEU A 94 2.36 0.54 2.61
N VAL A 95 1.03 0.40 2.55
CA VAL A 95 0.20 0.63 1.36
C VAL A 95 -0.49 1.97 1.54
N ASP A 96 -0.01 3.00 0.83
CA ASP A 96 -0.41 4.39 1.02
C ASP A 96 -1.13 4.92 -0.22
N ALA A 97 -2.46 5.00 -0.14
CA ALA A 97 -3.33 5.28 -1.27
C ALA A 97 -4.03 6.64 -1.15
N ALA A 98 -3.85 7.49 -2.15
CA ALA A 98 -4.63 8.71 -2.36
C ALA A 98 -5.50 8.66 -3.63
N CYS A 99 -5.38 7.59 -4.41
CA CYS A 99 -6.11 7.36 -5.65
C CYS A 99 -6.52 5.88 -5.72
N LYS A 100 -5.62 5.00 -6.17
CA LYS A 100 -5.92 3.58 -6.32
C LYS A 100 -4.68 2.69 -6.29
N ILE A 101 -4.70 1.66 -5.43
CA ILE A 101 -3.69 0.60 -5.41
C ILE A 101 -4.39 -0.74 -5.60
N GLU A 102 -3.96 -1.50 -6.61
CA GLU A 102 -4.47 -2.83 -6.92
C GLU A 102 -3.33 -3.85 -6.81
N ILE A 103 -3.54 -4.87 -5.98
CA ILE A 103 -2.63 -6.00 -5.79
C ILE A 103 -3.42 -7.26 -6.19
N GLY A 104 -2.86 -8.05 -7.10
CA GLY A 104 -3.49 -9.27 -7.61
C GLY A 104 -3.51 -10.43 -6.63
N ASP A 105 -3.79 -11.61 -7.12
CA ASP A 105 -3.79 -12.86 -6.36
C ASP A 105 -2.38 -13.44 -6.24
N ASP A 106 -2.13 -14.25 -5.21
CA ASP A 106 -0.89 -15.01 -5.00
C ASP A 106 0.36 -14.11 -4.90
N VAL A 107 0.21 -12.87 -4.42
CA VAL A 107 1.29 -11.89 -4.33
C VAL A 107 2.02 -12.02 -2.99
N LEU A 108 3.36 -12.07 -3.06
CA LEU A 108 4.22 -12.04 -1.89
C LEU A 108 4.93 -10.69 -1.76
N ILE A 109 4.67 -9.99 -0.67
CA ILE A 109 5.33 -8.73 -0.34
C ILE A 109 6.08 -8.93 0.97
N ALA A 110 7.40 -8.76 0.92
CA ALA A 110 8.26 -8.92 2.09
C ALA A 110 8.06 -7.76 3.09
N PHE A 111 8.90 -7.69 4.10
CA PHE A 111 8.81 -6.66 5.14
C PHE A 111 9.35 -5.30 4.68
N GLU A 112 8.82 -4.22 5.31
CA GLU A 112 9.25 -2.83 5.12
C GLU A 112 9.17 -2.33 3.66
N VAL A 113 8.22 -2.84 2.87
CA VAL A 113 7.95 -2.37 1.50
C VAL A 113 7.08 -1.12 1.54
N LEU A 114 7.35 -0.14 0.66
CA LEU A 114 6.51 1.03 0.48
C LEU A 114 5.82 0.97 -0.89
N ILE A 115 4.49 1.04 -0.90
CA ILE A 115 3.69 1.15 -2.12
C ILE A 115 2.88 2.44 -2.02
N MET A 116 3.09 3.36 -2.97
CA MET A 116 2.52 4.70 -2.92
C MET A 116 2.03 5.14 -4.30
N ASP A 117 0.80 5.62 -4.39
CA ASP A 117 0.18 6.06 -5.63
C ASP A 117 0.17 7.58 -5.84
N HIS A 118 0.94 8.32 -5.03
CA HIS A 118 0.97 9.80 -5.02
C HIS A 118 2.34 10.36 -4.63
N ASP A 119 2.52 11.66 -4.83
CA ASP A 119 3.74 12.40 -4.44
C ASP A 119 3.70 12.98 -3.02
N SER A 120 2.67 12.73 -2.25
CA SER A 120 2.38 13.35 -0.95
C SER A 120 2.23 14.88 -1.02
N HIS A 121 3.05 15.58 -1.74
CA HIS A 121 3.11 17.04 -1.82
C HIS A 121 3.20 17.54 -3.26
N ALA A 122 2.74 18.78 -3.48
CA ALA A 122 2.94 19.43 -4.76
C ALA A 122 4.43 19.70 -5.03
N LEU A 123 4.90 19.51 -6.25
CA LEU A 123 6.27 19.85 -6.62
C LEU A 123 6.54 21.36 -6.57
N CYS A 124 5.53 22.18 -6.87
CA CYS A 124 5.62 23.64 -6.77
C CYS A 124 5.71 24.06 -5.29
N PHE A 125 6.79 24.78 -4.94
CA PHE A 125 7.02 25.23 -3.57
C PHE A 125 5.90 26.12 -3.04
N ASP A 126 5.39 27.05 -3.86
CA ASP A 126 4.32 27.98 -3.43
C ASP A 126 3.01 27.27 -3.07
N ARG A 127 2.82 26.04 -3.53
CA ARG A 127 1.69 25.19 -3.15
C ARG A 127 1.99 24.43 -1.85
N ARG A 128 3.10 23.66 -1.81
CA ARG A 128 3.43 22.80 -0.66
C ARG A 128 3.85 23.55 0.61
N ARG A 129 4.26 24.84 0.52
CA ARG A 129 4.65 25.63 1.70
C ARG A 129 3.55 25.76 2.75
N PHE A 130 2.31 25.50 2.39
CA PHE A 130 1.17 25.56 3.28
C PHE A 130 0.80 24.21 3.88
N ASP A 131 1.36 23.10 3.40
CA ASP A 131 0.97 21.73 3.77
C ASP A 131 1.07 21.48 5.28
N VAL A 132 2.14 21.93 5.93
CA VAL A 132 2.31 21.78 7.39
C VAL A 132 1.20 22.49 8.16
N ARG A 133 0.91 23.74 7.78
CA ARG A 133 -0.16 24.53 8.41
C ARG A 133 -1.52 23.85 8.24
N ASP A 134 -1.77 23.31 7.07
CA ASP A 134 -3.05 22.71 6.73
C ASP A 134 -3.17 21.32 7.41
N TRP A 135 -2.09 20.59 7.50
CA TRP A 135 -2.02 19.34 8.28
C TRP A 135 -2.33 19.56 9.77
N MET A 136 -1.78 20.62 10.38
CA MET A 136 -2.08 20.94 11.78
C MET A 136 -3.58 21.26 12.00
N LYS A 137 -4.32 21.58 10.96
CA LYS A 137 -5.77 21.79 10.96
C LYS A 137 -6.57 20.53 10.58
N GLY A 138 -5.90 19.41 10.35
CA GLY A 138 -6.53 18.17 9.88
C GLY A 138 -7.01 18.23 8.43
N THR A 139 -6.48 19.15 7.63
CA THR A 139 -6.84 19.32 6.22
C THR A 139 -5.62 19.09 5.32
N LYS A 140 -5.88 18.71 4.06
CA LYS A 140 -4.85 18.60 3.02
C LYS A 140 -5.45 18.92 1.67
N ASP A 141 -4.80 19.81 0.92
CA ASP A 141 -5.14 20.10 -0.47
C ASP A 141 -4.44 19.10 -1.41
N TRP A 142 -5.23 18.26 -2.05
CA TRP A 142 -4.76 17.28 -3.02
C TRP A 142 -4.78 17.79 -4.47
N THR A 143 -5.25 19.02 -4.72
CA THR A 143 -5.50 19.55 -6.08
C THR A 143 -4.25 19.56 -6.96
N HIS A 144 -3.10 19.85 -6.37
CA HIS A 144 -1.83 19.97 -7.08
C HIS A 144 -0.84 18.83 -6.79
N VAL A 145 -1.32 17.76 -6.12
CA VAL A 145 -0.51 16.58 -5.84
C VAL A 145 -0.74 15.56 -6.94
N THR A 146 0.34 15.12 -7.59
CA THR A 146 0.24 14.08 -8.62
C THR A 146 -0.16 12.75 -7.98
N ARG A 147 -1.20 12.14 -8.50
CA ARG A 147 -1.70 10.82 -8.11
C ARG A 147 -1.87 9.97 -9.36
N ARG A 148 -1.37 8.75 -9.35
CA ARG A 148 -1.51 7.78 -10.45
C ARG A 148 -1.63 6.39 -9.88
N PRO A 149 -2.61 5.59 -10.32
CA PRO A 149 -2.81 4.23 -9.80
C PRO A 149 -1.55 3.39 -9.87
N VAL A 150 -1.37 2.52 -8.86
CA VAL A 150 -0.36 1.46 -8.86
C VAL A 150 -1.07 0.13 -9.05
N ARG A 151 -0.50 -0.74 -9.90
CA ARG A 151 -0.98 -2.10 -10.11
C ARG A 151 0.14 -3.10 -9.92
N ILE A 152 -0.14 -4.15 -9.17
CA ILE A 152 0.75 -5.28 -8.97
C ILE A 152 0.01 -6.52 -9.45
N GLY A 153 0.55 -7.14 -10.49
CA GLY A 153 -0.04 -8.32 -11.12
C GLY A 153 0.02 -9.55 -10.22
N ASN A 154 -0.76 -10.57 -10.58
CA ASN A 154 -0.79 -11.84 -9.87
C ASN A 154 0.61 -12.45 -9.76
N LYS A 155 0.86 -13.25 -8.71
CA LYS A 155 2.10 -14.00 -8.52
C LYS A 155 3.36 -13.14 -8.43
N ALA A 156 3.25 -11.82 -8.30
CA ALA A 156 4.41 -10.95 -8.14
C ALA A 156 5.07 -11.16 -6.76
N TRP A 157 6.38 -11.01 -6.73
CA TRP A 157 7.16 -11.03 -5.49
C TRP A 157 7.94 -9.74 -5.32
N LEU A 158 7.68 -9.01 -4.23
CA LEU A 158 8.40 -7.80 -3.86
C LEU A 158 9.35 -8.11 -2.70
N GLY A 159 10.64 -7.96 -2.95
CA GLY A 159 11.70 -8.12 -1.94
C GLY A 159 11.64 -7.03 -0.87
N ALA A 160 12.22 -7.34 0.27
CA ALA A 160 12.25 -6.46 1.44
C ALA A 160 12.74 -5.04 1.12
N ARG A 161 12.09 -4.03 1.72
CA ARG A 161 12.44 -2.61 1.54
C ARG A 161 12.34 -2.10 0.11
N ALA A 162 11.63 -2.79 -0.76
CA ALA A 162 11.33 -2.25 -2.08
C ALA A 162 10.38 -1.05 -1.98
N ILE A 163 10.50 -0.12 -2.92
CA ILE A 163 9.62 1.05 -3.02
C ILE A 163 8.97 1.03 -4.40
N VAL A 164 7.64 1.08 -4.44
CA VAL A 164 6.86 1.18 -5.68
C VAL A 164 6.20 2.55 -5.73
N LEU A 165 6.55 3.34 -6.74
CA LEU A 165 6.05 4.70 -6.88
C LEU A 165 4.79 4.76 -7.75
N LYS A 166 4.09 5.88 -7.64
CA LYS A 166 2.86 6.18 -8.36
C LYS A 166 2.95 5.91 -9.86
N GLY A 167 1.88 5.37 -10.42
CA GLY A 167 1.72 5.11 -11.85
C GLY A 167 2.40 3.85 -12.35
N VAL A 168 3.05 3.08 -11.48
CA VAL A 168 3.77 1.85 -11.85
C VAL A 168 2.80 0.68 -11.98
N THR A 169 2.97 -0.09 -13.05
CA THR A 169 2.39 -1.41 -13.22
C THR A 169 3.48 -2.47 -13.13
N ILE A 170 3.40 -3.36 -12.15
CA ILE A 170 4.23 -4.55 -12.04
C ILE A 170 3.49 -5.70 -12.69
N GLY A 171 4.07 -6.30 -13.73
CA GLY A 171 3.48 -7.41 -14.47
C GLY A 171 3.38 -8.69 -13.65
N GLU A 172 2.51 -9.60 -14.09
CA GLU A 172 2.33 -10.91 -13.46
C GLU A 172 3.64 -11.66 -13.30
N GLY A 173 3.82 -12.33 -12.16
CA GLY A 173 4.96 -13.18 -11.86
C GLY A 173 6.31 -12.46 -11.78
N SER A 174 6.34 -11.12 -11.82
CA SER A 174 7.60 -10.39 -11.75
C SER A 174 8.20 -10.38 -10.35
N VAL A 175 9.51 -10.31 -10.28
CA VAL A 175 10.28 -10.29 -9.02
C VAL A 175 11.01 -8.95 -8.89
N ILE A 176 10.75 -8.26 -7.79
CA ILE A 176 11.41 -7.00 -7.44
C ILE A 176 12.48 -7.29 -6.39
N GLY A 177 13.73 -7.05 -6.71
CA GLY A 177 14.86 -7.24 -5.78
C GLY A 177 14.74 -6.38 -4.53
N ALA A 178 15.27 -6.86 -3.41
CA ALA A 178 15.26 -6.12 -2.16
C ALA A 178 15.92 -4.75 -2.28
N GLY A 179 15.36 -3.73 -1.59
CA GLY A 179 15.88 -2.35 -1.60
C GLY A 179 15.71 -1.60 -2.93
N SER A 180 14.96 -2.15 -3.88
CA SER A 180 14.76 -1.52 -5.19
C SER A 180 13.76 -0.38 -5.14
N VAL A 181 13.95 0.63 -6.02
CA VAL A 181 13.00 1.72 -6.22
C VAL A 181 12.41 1.64 -7.61
N VAL A 182 11.17 1.17 -7.70
CA VAL A 182 10.46 0.96 -8.97
C VAL A 182 9.77 2.25 -9.38
N THR A 183 10.26 2.84 -10.47
CA THR A 183 9.80 4.14 -11.00
C THR A 183 9.11 4.04 -12.36
N CYS A 184 9.17 2.86 -12.99
CA CYS A 184 8.62 2.57 -14.31
C CYS A 184 7.96 1.19 -14.30
N ASP A 185 7.10 0.93 -15.27
CA ASP A 185 6.45 -0.36 -15.43
C ASP A 185 7.45 -1.51 -15.56
N VAL A 186 7.10 -2.65 -14.98
CA VAL A 186 7.87 -3.90 -15.02
C VAL A 186 7.11 -4.91 -15.88
N PRO A 187 7.70 -5.42 -16.95
CA PRO A 187 7.07 -6.47 -17.75
C PRO A 187 6.81 -7.73 -16.94
N ALA A 188 5.78 -8.51 -17.32
CA ALA A 188 5.50 -9.78 -16.66
C ALA A 188 6.72 -10.72 -16.70
N TRP A 189 6.86 -11.57 -15.65
CA TRP A 189 7.90 -12.59 -15.56
C TRP A 189 9.32 -12.06 -15.67
N THR A 190 9.56 -10.90 -15.08
CA THR A 190 10.85 -10.20 -15.16
C THR A 190 11.43 -9.96 -13.77
N LEU A 191 12.71 -10.25 -13.61
CA LEU A 191 13.50 -9.85 -12.43
C LEU A 191 14.06 -8.45 -12.64
N VAL A 192 13.74 -7.54 -11.72
CA VAL A 192 14.29 -6.17 -11.71
C VAL A 192 14.94 -5.86 -10.36
N GLY A 193 15.88 -4.90 -10.35
CA GLY A 193 16.54 -4.49 -9.11
C GLY A 193 17.26 -3.16 -9.24
N GLY A 194 17.60 -2.57 -8.09
CA GLY A 194 18.39 -1.33 -7.98
C GLY A 194 17.55 -0.06 -7.74
N ASN A 195 18.24 1.09 -7.70
CA ASN A 195 17.62 2.42 -7.51
C ASN A 195 18.19 3.42 -8.54
N PRO A 196 17.41 3.84 -9.57
CA PRO A 196 16.11 3.28 -9.93
C PRO A 196 16.22 1.82 -10.39
N ALA A 197 15.15 1.03 -10.20
CA ALA A 197 15.11 -0.37 -10.61
C ALA A 197 15.27 -0.51 -12.12
N LYS A 198 16.07 -1.48 -12.53
CA LYS A 198 16.33 -1.84 -13.93
C LYS A 198 16.11 -3.33 -14.13
N THR A 199 15.73 -3.70 -15.34
CA THR A 199 15.64 -5.11 -15.72
C THR A 199 16.98 -5.78 -15.58
N ILE A 200 17.03 -6.88 -14.82
CA ILE A 200 18.19 -7.76 -14.69
C ILE A 200 18.11 -8.84 -15.77
N ARG A 201 16.96 -9.56 -15.82
CA ARG A 201 16.68 -10.59 -16.82
C ARG A 201 15.20 -10.99 -16.83
N PRO A 202 14.68 -11.60 -17.89
CA PRO A 202 13.44 -12.39 -17.81
C PRO A 202 13.62 -13.59 -16.87
N LEU A 203 12.53 -14.07 -16.29
CA LEU A 203 12.52 -15.34 -15.55
C LEU A 203 12.61 -16.52 -16.55
N THR A 204 13.31 -17.58 -16.14
CA THR A 204 13.38 -18.82 -16.91
C THR A 204 12.04 -19.56 -16.90
N ASP A 205 11.88 -20.56 -17.77
CA ASP A 205 10.65 -21.34 -17.80
C ASP A 205 10.43 -22.10 -16.48
N GLU A 206 11.49 -22.66 -15.88
CA GLU A 206 11.45 -23.29 -14.55
C GLU A 206 10.97 -22.34 -13.44
N GLU A 207 11.36 -21.06 -13.51
CA GLU A 207 10.96 -20.03 -12.55
C GLU A 207 9.52 -19.53 -12.75
N ARG A 208 8.92 -19.82 -13.89
CA ARG A 208 7.53 -19.46 -14.23
C ARG A 208 6.55 -20.58 -13.97
N GLU A 209 7.02 -21.83 -13.97
CA GLU A 209 6.17 -22.98 -13.79
C GLU A 209 5.52 -22.98 -12.41
N SER A 210 4.20 -23.02 -12.40
CA SER A 210 3.43 -23.28 -11.20
C SER A 210 3.49 -24.79 -10.93
N LEU A 211 3.95 -25.18 -9.76
CA LEU A 211 3.75 -26.52 -9.24
C LEU A 211 2.26 -26.82 -9.06
#